data_43460d8d280944735073935e770e242c
#
_entry.id   43460d8d280944735073935e770e242c
#
_cell.length_a   1.000
_cell.length_b   1.000
_cell.length_c   1.000
_cell.angle_alpha   90.00
_cell.angle_beta   90.00
_cell.angle_gamma   90.00
#
_symmetry.space_group_name_H-M   'P 1'
#
loop_
_entity.id
_entity.type
_entity.pdbx_description
1 polymer ?
#
loop_
_entity_poly.entity_id
_entity_poly.type
_entity_poly.pdbx_seq_one_letter_code
_entity_poly.pdbx_strand_id
1 'polypeptide(L)' 'MKLFKLAVAAIVLTCATLPAQAQNTLQEILSGGVLKVGTTGDWNPMTMKDPATNSYTGYDIDVMTELAKDLDVKVEFVP' A
#
# COMPACT_ATOMS: atom_id res chain seq x y z
N MET A 1 -30.72 -28.27 6.10
CA MET A 1 -30.85 -27.05 5.29
C MET A 1 -30.74 -25.77 6.11
N LYS A 2 -31.40 -25.67 7.26
CA LYS A 2 -31.29 -24.47 8.11
C LYS A 2 -29.88 -24.24 8.65
N LEU A 3 -29.15 -25.30 9.02
CA LEU A 3 -27.78 -25.22 9.50
C LEU A 3 -26.80 -24.75 8.41
N PHE A 4 -27.03 -25.17 7.18
CA PHE A 4 -26.20 -24.74 6.04
C PHE A 4 -26.35 -23.23 5.74
N LYS A 5 -27.57 -22.71 5.82
CA LYS A 5 -27.83 -21.28 5.63
C LYS A 5 -27.17 -20.41 6.70
N LEU A 6 -27.18 -20.85 7.94
CA LEU A 6 -26.53 -20.16 9.06
C LEU A 6 -25.02 -20.17 8.92
N ALA A 7 -24.42 -21.28 8.48
CA ALA A 7 -22.98 -21.37 8.26
C ALA A 7 -22.51 -20.42 7.14
N VAL A 8 -23.26 -20.35 6.04
CA VAL A 8 -22.94 -19.45 4.92
C VAL A 8 -23.05 -17.97 5.35
N ALA A 9 -24.06 -17.61 6.13
CA ALA A 9 -24.22 -16.25 6.64
C ALA A 9 -23.07 -15.85 7.57
N ALA A 10 -22.58 -16.76 8.42
CA ALA A 10 -21.43 -16.50 9.31
C ALA A 10 -20.13 -16.28 8.52
N ILE A 11 -19.88 -17.05 7.46
CA ILE A 11 -18.71 -16.88 6.58
C ILE A 11 -18.75 -15.53 5.88
N VAL A 12 -19.90 -15.12 5.36
CA VAL A 12 -20.06 -13.82 4.69
C VAL A 12 -19.81 -12.67 5.65
N LEU A 13 -20.28 -12.74 6.88
CA LEU A 13 -20.03 -11.73 7.91
C LEU A 13 -18.54 -11.61 8.25
N THR A 14 -17.83 -12.73 8.37
CA THR A 14 -16.39 -12.75 8.64
C THR A 14 -15.60 -12.12 7.50
N CYS A 15 -15.93 -12.42 6.25
CA CYS A 15 -15.29 -11.82 5.08
C CYS A 15 -15.56 -10.31 4.97
N ALA A 16 -16.72 -9.83 5.41
CA ALA A 16 -17.06 -8.40 5.36
C ALA A 16 -16.29 -7.56 6.39
N THR A 17 -15.84 -8.14 7.51
CA THR A 17 -15.09 -7.42 8.54
C THR A 17 -13.60 -7.30 8.26
N LEU A 18 -12.98 -8.26 7.55
CA LEU A 18 -11.55 -8.27 7.26
C LEU A 18 -11.09 -7.13 6.35
N PRO A 19 -11.80 -6.75 5.26
CA PRO A 19 -11.35 -5.67 4.37
C PRO A 19 -11.53 -4.25 4.91
N ALA A 20 -12.22 -4.04 6.03
CA ALA A 20 -12.56 -2.71 6.51
C ALA A 20 -11.33 -1.87 6.85
N GLN A 21 -10.30 -2.46 7.48
CA GLN A 21 -9.05 -1.75 7.80
C GLN A 21 -8.23 -1.41 6.56
N ALA A 22 -8.15 -2.32 5.59
CA ALA A 22 -7.47 -2.07 4.33
C ALA A 22 -8.18 -0.96 3.53
N GLN A 23 -9.51 -0.92 3.53
CA GLN A 23 -10.28 0.13 2.88
C GLN A 23 -10.04 1.50 3.53
N ASN A 24 -9.94 1.57 4.86
CA ASN A 24 -9.66 2.81 5.57
C ASN A 24 -8.28 3.35 5.23
N THR A 25 -7.26 2.49 5.18
CA THR A 25 -5.90 2.87 4.79
C THR A 25 -5.85 3.39 3.36
N LEU A 26 -6.51 2.70 2.43
CA LEU A 26 -6.58 3.13 1.03
C LEU A 26 -7.29 4.48 0.91
N GLN A 27 -8.40 4.69 1.62
CA GLN A 27 -9.09 5.96 1.62
C GLN A 27 -8.25 7.10 2.20
N GLU A 28 -7.46 6.85 3.23
CA GLU A 28 -6.54 7.84 3.78
C GLU A 28 -5.48 8.25 2.75
N ILE A 29 -4.94 7.31 2.01
CA ILE A 29 -3.97 7.59 0.94
C ILE A 29 -4.62 8.43 -0.15
N LEU A 30 -5.80 8.03 -0.62
CA LEU A 30 -6.51 8.73 -1.70
C LEU A 30 -6.94 10.14 -1.28
N SER A 31 -7.43 10.31 -0.05
CA SER A 31 -7.86 11.60 0.48
C SER A 31 -6.69 12.53 0.75
N GLY A 32 -5.60 12.00 1.30
CA GLY A 32 -4.40 12.77 1.60
C GLY A 32 -3.55 13.09 0.38
N GLY A 33 -3.73 12.35 -0.71
CA GLY A 33 -2.99 12.55 -1.95
C GLY A 33 -1.52 12.14 -1.88
N VAL A 34 -1.11 11.35 -0.89
CA VAL A 34 0.28 10.93 -0.69
C VAL A 34 0.33 9.46 -0.30
N LEU A 35 1.17 8.71 -1.01
CA LEU A 35 1.54 7.33 -0.67
C LEU A 35 2.91 7.35 0.00
N LYS A 36 2.97 7.01 1.28
CA LYS A 36 4.23 6.92 2.02
C LYS A 36 4.79 5.51 1.90
N VAL A 37 6.06 5.40 1.47
CA VAL A 37 6.74 4.13 1.24
C VAL A 37 7.99 4.07 2.10
N GLY A 38 8.03 3.09 3.01
CA GLY A 38 9.24 2.80 3.79
C GLY A 38 10.31 2.17 2.90
N THR A 39 11.53 2.68 2.97
CA THR A 39 12.64 2.15 2.20
C THR A 39 13.95 2.33 2.96
N THR A 40 14.87 1.40 2.76
CA THR A 40 16.17 1.45 3.45
C THR A 40 17.19 2.34 2.73
N GLY A 41 17.07 2.47 1.40
CA GLY A 41 18.00 3.26 0.59
C GLY A 41 19.38 2.67 0.45
N ASP A 42 19.60 1.42 0.88
CA ASP A 42 20.91 0.76 0.87
C ASP A 42 20.88 -0.65 0.29
N TRP A 43 19.86 -0.99 -0.45
CA TRP A 43 19.68 -2.31 -1.06
C TRP A 43 19.80 -2.22 -2.59
N ASN A 44 21.02 -2.13 -3.07
CA ASN A 44 21.33 -2.05 -4.50
C ASN A 44 21.01 -3.41 -5.20
N PRO A 45 20.32 -3.44 -6.35
CA PRO A 45 19.79 -2.31 -7.13
C PRO A 45 18.34 -1.95 -6.82
N MET A 46 17.76 -2.48 -5.76
CA MET A 46 16.33 -2.33 -5.45
C MET A 46 15.98 -0.96 -4.88
N THR A 47 16.71 -0.55 -3.86
CA THR A 47 16.55 0.79 -3.27
C THR A 47 17.93 1.38 -3.03
N MET A 48 18.14 2.57 -3.53
CA MET A 48 19.40 3.31 -3.35
C MET A 48 19.08 4.76 -3.05
N LYS A 49 19.81 5.33 -2.11
CA LYS A 49 19.71 6.74 -1.78
C LYS A 49 21.00 7.46 -2.16
N ASP A 50 20.87 8.51 -2.97
CA ASP A 50 22.00 9.38 -3.32
C ASP A 50 22.28 10.32 -2.14
N PRO A 51 23.46 10.23 -1.50
CA PRO A 51 23.77 11.07 -0.35
C PRO A 51 23.93 12.56 -0.70
N ALA A 52 24.22 12.88 -1.95
CA ALA A 52 24.36 14.26 -2.39
C ALA A 52 23.02 14.97 -2.58
N THR A 53 22.00 14.26 -3.08
CA THR A 53 20.70 14.83 -3.40
C THR A 53 19.57 14.34 -2.51
N ASN A 54 19.80 13.31 -1.70
CA ASN A 54 18.79 12.58 -0.90
C ASN A 54 17.69 11.97 -1.77
N SER A 55 17.93 11.78 -3.06
CA SER A 55 16.99 11.13 -3.97
C SER A 55 17.08 9.62 -3.85
N TYR A 56 15.94 8.96 -3.96
CA TYR A 56 15.87 7.49 -4.01
C TYR A 56 15.78 7.03 -5.46
N THR A 57 16.49 5.94 -5.78
CA THR A 57 16.46 5.29 -7.09
C THR A 57 16.47 3.79 -6.91
N GLY A 58 16.10 3.05 -7.96
CA GLY A 58 16.11 1.61 -7.98
C GLY A 58 14.80 1.00 -8.44
N TYR A 59 14.79 -0.32 -8.54
CA TYR A 59 13.64 -1.07 -9.04
C TYR A 59 12.38 -0.85 -8.17
N ASP A 60 12.52 -0.97 -6.86
CA ASP A 60 11.40 -0.77 -5.93
C ASP A 60 10.89 0.68 -5.97
N ILE A 61 11.80 1.62 -6.15
CA ILE A 61 11.43 3.04 -6.27
C ILE A 61 10.57 3.27 -7.50
N ASP A 62 10.96 2.67 -8.63
CA ASP A 62 10.21 2.79 -9.88
C ASP A 62 8.82 2.14 -9.77
N VAL A 63 8.73 0.95 -9.16
CA VAL A 63 7.46 0.25 -8.94
C VAL A 63 6.51 1.07 -8.07
N MET A 64 7.01 1.61 -6.96
CA MET A 64 6.17 2.41 -6.05
C MET A 64 5.77 3.75 -6.66
N THR A 65 6.63 4.33 -7.47
CA THR A 65 6.31 5.56 -8.21
C THR A 65 5.19 5.32 -9.22
N GLU A 66 5.23 4.20 -9.95
CA GLU A 66 4.15 3.84 -10.87
C GLU A 66 2.84 3.53 -10.12
N LEU A 67 2.91 2.87 -8.98
CA LEU A 67 1.74 2.61 -8.15
C LEU A 67 1.08 3.92 -7.69
N ALA A 68 1.87 4.87 -7.21
CA ALA A 68 1.36 6.17 -6.79
C ALA A 68 0.71 6.92 -7.97
N LYS A 69 1.30 6.83 -9.14
CA LYS A 69 0.76 7.42 -10.36
C LYS A 69 -0.58 6.81 -10.74
N ASP A 70 -0.69 5.48 -10.65
CA ASP A 70 -1.94 4.78 -10.93
C ASP A 70 -3.05 5.16 -9.94
N LEU A 71 -2.69 5.44 -8.69
CA LEU A 71 -3.61 5.91 -7.67
C LEU A 71 -3.88 7.42 -7.73
N ASP A 72 -3.22 8.13 -8.63
CA ASP A 72 -3.28 9.60 -8.77
C ASP A 72 -2.90 10.32 -7.47
N VAL A 73 -1.84 9.85 -6.84
CA VAL A 73 -1.28 10.44 -5.61
C VAL A 73 0.22 10.65 -5.77
N LYS A 74 0.79 11.46 -4.89
CA LYS A 74 2.24 11.64 -4.81
C LYS A 74 2.86 10.52 -4.00
N VAL A 75 4.13 10.19 -4.29
CA VAL A 75 4.89 9.21 -3.51
C VAL A 75 5.88 9.93 -2.60
N GLU A 76 5.97 9.47 -1.36
CA GLU A 76 6.95 9.94 -0.39
C GLU A 76 7.72 8.74 0.16
N PHE A 77 9.05 8.72 -0.01
CA PHE A 77 9.89 7.66 0.51
C PHE A 77 10.40 8.04 1.90
N VAL A 78 10.24 7.13 2.84
CA VAL A 78 10.58 7.34 4.26
C VAL A 78 11.62 6.31 4.67
N PRO A 79 12.75 6.72 5.26
CA PRO A 79 13.80 5.80 5.73
C PRO A 79 13.37 4.90 6.88
#